data_534f5ada083683a592d32207418b7b9f
#
_entry.id   534f5ada083683a592d32207418b7b9f
#
_cell.length_a   1.000
_cell.length_b   1.000
_cell.length_c   1.000
_cell.angle_alpha   90.00
_cell.angle_beta   90.00
_cell.angle_gamma   90.00
#
_symmetry.space_group_name_H-M   'P 1'
#
loop_
_entity.id
_entity.type
_entity.pdbx_description
1 polymer ?
#
loop_
_entity_poly.entity_id
_entity_poly.type
_entity_poly.pdbx_seq_one_letter_code
_entity_poly.pdbx_strand_id
1 'polypeptide(L)'
;MMQPVIYNVHPTEMKNTDYGSVIGRIDNWPMPKADAWKETVTSYQQYALQSSAKIPYIYGNDSVHGVNFASGCVIFPHNINIGAANDVALTEEYGKIVGSEVAQTRMILNFSPCVATANDPRWGRTYESYSSDSKIVTDLAVAYTKGLLSQGVVACPKHFFGDGMTSYGTGESTPLDRGDAKLTEDQIKEQISIYQALIDEGVKVIMLSHSALNGTKMHENEKYISMLKNDMGFKGIVLSDWDSVMNCSGASYKENVILCVNAGVDMLMTETDHQAAMSFIIQGVKDGQISEDRINDAVTRIIRVKKEVGLFEDPYLEKITTTYEFGSARSREVARQLAAESFVALKAGKKMYIEPGMKVFVTGPAANDTGALCGGWTYFWQGVSDKEYFGSTDTHLAPGNSIVEALKEAGVDVVTDKSQISSCDMVLLCIGEKPYAEWYGDTDDLSLTGTMGLPGNADAIKTAADSGLPTVALIVAGRNVIISNYIDKWDSCIMLYLPGSEGGNAVADVLTKKAELKGTLPMPYYSSVDQIGQKCWKDTGWNAFKD
;
A
#
# COMPACT_ATOMS: atom_id res chain seq x y z
N MET A 1 25.28 -6.09 4.46
CA MET A 1 24.24 -6.10 5.48
C MET A 1 23.49 -4.75 5.64
N MET A 2 23.87 -3.71 4.90
CA MET A 2 23.25 -2.39 5.01
C MET A 2 22.39 -2.08 3.77
N GLN A 3 21.26 -1.39 3.99
CA GLN A 3 20.40 -0.80 2.97
C GLN A 3 20.16 0.68 3.35
N PRO A 4 21.08 1.58 3.00
CA PRO A 4 20.92 3.00 3.28
C PRO A 4 19.91 3.65 2.33
N VAL A 5 19.39 4.81 2.76
CA VAL A 5 18.47 5.61 1.94
C VAL A 5 19.25 6.43 0.92
N ILE A 6 18.71 6.54 -0.29
CA ILE A 6 19.38 7.14 -1.47
C ILE A 6 19.87 8.58 -1.23
N TYR A 7 19.13 9.41 -0.52
CA TYR A 7 19.51 10.81 -0.30
C TYR A 7 20.63 10.99 0.75
N ASN A 8 20.96 9.91 1.48
CA ASN A 8 22.09 9.87 2.43
C ASN A 8 23.35 9.21 1.83
N VAL A 9 23.30 8.75 0.59
CA VAL A 9 24.41 8.07 -0.09
C VAL A 9 24.61 8.62 -1.48
N HIS A 10 25.71 9.34 -1.69
CA HIS A 10 26.04 9.76 -3.06
C HIS A 10 26.51 8.56 -3.90
N PRO A 11 26.17 8.47 -5.21
CA PRO A 11 26.56 7.32 -6.05
C PRO A 11 28.04 6.96 -5.96
N THR A 12 28.95 7.97 -5.88
CA THR A 12 30.40 7.76 -5.80
C THR A 12 30.85 7.06 -4.51
N GLU A 13 30.07 7.06 -3.45
CA GLU A 13 30.40 6.37 -2.20
C GLU A 13 30.34 4.85 -2.37
N MET A 14 29.54 4.35 -3.33
CA MET A 14 29.42 2.93 -3.65
C MET A 14 30.75 2.29 -4.03
N LYS A 15 31.76 3.06 -4.45
CA LYS A 15 33.11 2.54 -4.73
C LYS A 15 33.86 2.07 -3.47
N ASN A 16 33.52 2.67 -2.33
CA ASN A 16 34.24 2.48 -1.06
C ASN A 16 33.45 1.62 -0.08
N THR A 17 32.27 1.20 -0.49
CA THR A 17 31.33 0.43 0.34
C THR A 17 30.72 -0.69 -0.47
N ASP A 18 30.51 -1.83 0.16
CA ASP A 18 29.82 -2.98 -0.45
C ASP A 18 28.43 -3.11 0.14
N TYR A 19 27.60 -2.05 0.00
CA TYR A 19 26.22 -2.09 0.49
C TYR A 19 25.42 -3.20 -0.17
N GLY A 20 24.59 -3.87 0.61
CA GLY A 20 23.74 -4.94 0.12
C GLY A 20 22.68 -4.43 -0.85
N SER A 21 22.07 -3.31 -0.50
CA SER A 21 20.97 -2.66 -1.20
C SER A 21 21.03 -1.16 -1.00
N VAL A 22 20.22 -0.43 -1.75
CA VAL A 22 19.88 0.98 -1.52
C VAL A 22 18.36 1.10 -1.65
N ILE A 23 17.76 1.98 -0.86
CA ILE A 23 16.32 2.26 -0.91
C ILE A 23 16.07 3.74 -1.09
N GLY A 24 14.91 4.08 -1.58
CA GLY A 24 14.34 5.41 -1.52
C GLY A 24 13.71 5.84 -2.82
N ARG A 25 13.13 7.03 -2.75
CA ARG A 25 12.47 7.69 -3.87
C ARG A 25 13.04 9.09 -4.02
N ILE A 26 12.81 9.67 -5.17
CA ILE A 26 13.16 11.07 -5.44
C ILE A 26 11.85 11.86 -5.26
N ASP A 27 11.77 12.62 -4.18
CA ASP A 27 10.61 13.48 -3.89
C ASP A 27 10.73 14.82 -4.64
N ASN A 28 10.71 14.74 -5.96
CA ASN A 28 10.76 15.92 -6.83
C ASN A 28 9.46 16.05 -7.62
N TRP A 29 8.93 17.25 -7.72
CA TRP A 29 7.85 17.56 -8.62
C TRP A 29 8.35 18.39 -9.81
N PRO A 30 7.99 18.08 -11.06
CA PRO A 30 7.18 16.90 -11.45
C PRO A 30 7.92 15.58 -11.20
N MET A 31 7.15 14.53 -10.90
CA MET A 31 7.72 13.20 -10.63
C MET A 31 8.61 12.74 -11.79
N PRO A 32 9.75 12.09 -11.48
CA PRO A 32 10.65 11.58 -12.51
C PRO A 32 9.95 10.49 -13.36
N LYS A 33 10.28 10.42 -14.63
CA LYS A 33 9.84 9.32 -15.50
C LYS A 33 10.65 8.05 -15.23
N ALA A 34 10.16 6.92 -15.73
CA ALA A 34 10.85 5.62 -15.61
C ALA A 34 12.30 5.66 -16.09
N ASP A 35 12.61 6.37 -17.19
CA ASP A 35 13.98 6.50 -17.70
C ASP A 35 14.93 7.24 -16.73
N ALA A 36 14.44 8.28 -16.04
CA ALA A 36 15.25 8.97 -15.02
C ALA A 36 15.58 8.06 -13.83
N TRP A 37 14.64 7.20 -13.43
CA TRP A 37 14.90 6.17 -12.44
C TRP A 37 15.94 5.17 -12.92
N LYS A 38 15.80 4.69 -14.14
CA LYS A 38 16.75 3.78 -14.78
C LYS A 38 18.16 4.37 -14.80
N GLU A 39 18.32 5.65 -15.15
CA GLU A 39 19.60 6.36 -15.12
C GLU A 39 20.17 6.43 -13.71
N THR A 40 19.34 6.77 -12.71
CA THR A 40 19.75 6.83 -11.31
C THR A 40 20.25 5.47 -10.82
N VAL A 41 19.46 4.41 -10.97
CA VAL A 41 19.84 3.06 -10.55
C VAL A 41 21.13 2.60 -11.24
N THR A 42 21.27 2.89 -12.56
CA THR A 42 22.47 2.58 -13.35
C THR A 42 23.70 3.29 -12.79
N SER A 43 23.59 4.56 -12.43
CA SER A 43 24.70 5.34 -11.86
C SER A 43 25.24 4.72 -10.58
N TYR A 44 24.36 4.37 -9.65
CA TYR A 44 24.75 3.68 -8.41
C TYR A 44 25.43 2.33 -8.70
N GLN A 45 24.90 1.55 -9.66
CA GLN A 45 25.47 0.26 -10.04
C GLN A 45 26.87 0.40 -10.66
N GLN A 46 27.08 1.40 -11.51
CA GLN A 46 28.41 1.68 -12.10
C GLN A 46 29.48 1.88 -11.03
N TYR A 47 29.16 2.59 -9.95
CA TYR A 47 30.08 2.82 -8.86
C TYR A 47 30.20 1.61 -7.92
N ALA A 48 29.15 0.87 -7.67
CA ALA A 48 29.20 -0.37 -6.88
C ALA A 48 30.15 -1.41 -7.50
N LEU A 49 30.13 -1.54 -8.81
CA LEU A 49 31.03 -2.45 -9.55
C LEU A 49 32.51 -2.00 -9.58
N GLN A 50 32.82 -0.80 -9.08
CA GLN A 50 34.19 -0.30 -8.88
C GLN A 50 34.69 -0.51 -7.46
N SER A 51 33.86 -1.04 -6.54
CA SER A 51 34.28 -1.41 -5.19
C SER A 51 35.29 -2.55 -5.21
N SER A 52 35.94 -2.80 -4.08
CA SER A 52 36.94 -3.87 -3.96
C SER A 52 36.35 -5.25 -4.21
N ALA A 53 35.12 -5.50 -3.79
CA ALA A 53 34.43 -6.77 -3.96
C ALA A 53 33.69 -6.88 -5.31
N LYS A 54 33.44 -5.74 -5.98
CA LYS A 54 32.70 -5.68 -7.27
C LYS A 54 31.35 -6.39 -7.23
N ILE A 55 30.68 -6.33 -6.08
CA ILE A 55 29.37 -6.94 -5.88
C ILE A 55 28.29 -5.97 -6.31
N PRO A 56 27.39 -6.34 -7.24
CA PRO A 56 26.27 -5.50 -7.62
C PRO A 56 25.34 -5.27 -6.42
N TYR A 57 24.71 -4.09 -6.34
CA TYR A 57 23.70 -3.81 -5.32
C TYR A 57 22.29 -4.09 -5.84
N ILE A 58 21.33 -4.17 -4.93
CA ILE A 58 19.90 -4.24 -5.24
C ILE A 58 19.28 -2.88 -4.93
N TYR A 59 18.41 -2.35 -5.81
CA TYR A 59 17.62 -1.17 -5.51
C TYR A 59 16.22 -1.58 -5.04
N GLY A 60 15.84 -1.13 -3.83
CA GLY A 60 14.54 -1.39 -3.22
C GLY A 60 13.61 -0.20 -3.28
N ASN A 61 12.32 -0.44 -3.46
CA ASN A 61 11.31 0.59 -3.53
C ASN A 61 9.90 0.12 -3.12
N ASP A 62 9.05 1.08 -2.69
CA ASP A 62 7.66 0.87 -2.28
C ASP A 62 6.69 1.07 -3.45
N SER A 63 6.76 0.23 -4.47
CA SER A 63 5.75 0.18 -5.54
C SER A 63 4.53 -0.62 -5.06
N VAL A 64 3.79 -0.06 -4.10
CA VAL A 64 2.75 -0.81 -3.35
C VAL A 64 1.41 -0.90 -4.08
N HIS A 65 1.12 0.04 -5.01
CA HIS A 65 -0.07 -0.01 -5.86
C HIS A 65 0.20 0.56 -7.27
N GLY A 66 1.21 0.06 -7.92
CA GLY A 66 1.83 0.55 -9.15
C GLY A 66 3.21 1.11 -8.87
N VAL A 67 3.90 1.65 -9.87
CA VAL A 67 5.15 2.40 -9.66
C VAL A 67 4.80 3.82 -9.22
N ASN A 68 4.20 3.92 -8.05
CA ASN A 68 3.46 5.07 -7.53
C ASN A 68 4.26 6.36 -7.29
N PHE A 69 5.54 6.40 -7.65
CA PHE A 69 6.43 7.58 -7.58
C PHE A 69 7.16 7.83 -8.90
N ALA A 70 6.63 7.33 -10.00
CA ALA A 70 7.12 7.67 -11.35
C ALA A 70 5.99 8.22 -12.21
N SER A 71 6.23 9.33 -12.90
CA SER A 71 5.22 9.93 -13.77
C SER A 71 4.93 9.05 -14.98
N GLY A 72 3.66 8.98 -15.34
CA GLY A 72 3.16 8.14 -16.45
C GLY A 72 2.81 6.70 -16.05
N CYS A 73 3.01 6.32 -14.78
CA CYS A 73 2.53 5.05 -14.26
C CYS A 73 1.00 5.03 -14.17
N VAL A 74 0.44 3.84 -14.02
CA VAL A 74 -0.92 3.65 -13.57
C VAL A 74 -0.91 3.48 -12.05
N ILE A 75 -1.69 4.29 -11.35
CA ILE A 75 -1.93 4.12 -9.92
C ILE A 75 -3.10 3.16 -9.78
N PHE A 76 -2.81 1.94 -9.32
CA PHE A 76 -3.81 0.89 -9.11
C PHE A 76 -4.65 1.14 -7.85
N PRO A 77 -5.82 0.50 -7.72
CA PRO A 77 -6.54 0.47 -6.45
C PRO A 77 -5.66 -0.08 -5.33
N HIS A 78 -5.82 0.45 -4.12
CA HIS A 78 -5.14 -0.10 -2.94
C HIS A 78 -5.59 -1.52 -2.57
N ASN A 79 -4.83 -2.22 -1.74
CA ASN A 79 -5.12 -3.60 -1.36
C ASN A 79 -6.52 -3.81 -0.81
N ILE A 80 -7.08 -2.86 -0.06
CA ILE A 80 -8.46 -2.92 0.44
C ILE A 80 -9.48 -3.06 -0.71
N ASN A 81 -9.25 -2.39 -1.83
CA ASN A 81 -10.04 -2.54 -3.04
C ASN A 81 -9.84 -3.92 -3.68
N ILE A 82 -8.58 -4.36 -3.78
CA ILE A 82 -8.27 -5.69 -4.33
C ILE A 82 -8.98 -6.78 -3.50
N GLY A 83 -9.00 -6.64 -2.17
CA GLY A 83 -9.74 -7.50 -1.25
C GLY A 83 -11.25 -7.46 -1.47
N ALA A 84 -11.81 -6.26 -1.72
CA ALA A 84 -13.23 -6.10 -2.00
C ALA A 84 -13.65 -6.70 -3.36
N ALA A 85 -12.80 -6.61 -4.37
CA ALA A 85 -12.99 -7.25 -5.67
C ALA A 85 -12.85 -8.78 -5.59
N ASN A 86 -11.89 -9.25 -4.82
CA ASN A 86 -11.55 -10.66 -4.59
C ASN A 86 -11.43 -11.48 -5.89
N ASP A 87 -10.83 -10.89 -6.92
CA ASP A 87 -10.55 -11.54 -8.19
C ASP A 87 -9.07 -11.97 -8.26
N VAL A 88 -8.83 -13.26 -8.01
CA VAL A 88 -7.49 -13.86 -7.95
C VAL A 88 -6.77 -13.77 -9.30
N ALA A 89 -7.48 -14.01 -10.41
CA ALA A 89 -6.88 -14.01 -11.75
C ALA A 89 -6.47 -12.60 -12.17
N LEU A 90 -7.32 -11.62 -11.92
CA LEU A 90 -7.04 -10.22 -12.25
C LEU A 90 -5.94 -9.66 -11.32
N THR A 91 -5.86 -10.14 -10.08
CA THR A 91 -4.79 -9.79 -9.13
C THR A 91 -3.43 -10.34 -9.59
N GLU A 92 -3.37 -11.55 -10.19
CA GLU A 92 -2.13 -12.06 -10.77
C GLU A 92 -1.69 -11.21 -11.97
N GLU A 93 -2.63 -10.80 -12.84
CA GLU A 93 -2.32 -9.91 -13.96
C GLU A 93 -1.85 -8.52 -13.47
N TYR A 94 -2.51 -7.96 -12.45
CA TYR A 94 -2.05 -6.75 -11.77
C TYR A 94 -0.61 -6.87 -11.27
N GLY A 95 -0.27 -7.96 -10.58
CA GLY A 95 1.11 -8.24 -10.15
C GLY A 95 2.10 -8.30 -11.32
N LYS A 96 1.69 -8.90 -12.45
CA LYS A 96 2.50 -8.96 -13.68
C LYS A 96 2.73 -7.58 -14.31
N ILE A 97 1.72 -6.71 -14.30
CA ILE A 97 1.85 -5.33 -14.79
C ILE A 97 2.82 -4.55 -13.89
N VAL A 98 2.63 -4.58 -12.58
CA VAL A 98 3.53 -3.89 -11.63
C VAL A 98 4.95 -4.40 -11.79
N GLY A 99 5.15 -5.71 -11.88
CA GLY A 99 6.46 -6.31 -12.13
C GLY A 99 7.11 -5.81 -13.42
N SER A 100 6.34 -5.73 -14.52
CA SER A 100 6.81 -5.19 -15.80
C SER A 100 7.25 -3.72 -15.68
N GLU A 101 6.46 -2.90 -15.00
CA GLU A 101 6.75 -1.48 -14.85
C GLU A 101 7.91 -1.21 -13.89
N VAL A 102 8.01 -1.96 -12.78
CA VAL A 102 9.14 -1.91 -11.84
C VAL A 102 10.44 -2.31 -12.54
N ALA A 103 10.44 -3.40 -13.29
CA ALA A 103 11.63 -3.86 -14.02
C ALA A 103 12.16 -2.82 -15.02
N GLN A 104 11.29 -2.04 -15.65
CA GLN A 104 11.67 -0.97 -16.57
C GLN A 104 12.39 0.19 -15.87
N THR A 105 12.16 0.40 -14.59
CA THR A 105 12.91 1.38 -13.78
C THR A 105 14.24 0.82 -13.27
N ARG A 106 14.48 -0.50 -13.40
CA ARG A 106 15.61 -1.26 -12.81
C ARG A 106 15.59 -1.36 -11.28
N MET A 107 14.53 -0.93 -10.62
CA MET A 107 14.30 -1.10 -9.18
C MET A 107 13.69 -2.48 -8.92
N ILE A 108 14.53 -3.52 -8.92
CA ILE A 108 14.04 -4.91 -8.95
C ILE A 108 13.62 -5.50 -7.59
N LEU A 109 13.77 -4.77 -6.48
CA LEU A 109 13.25 -5.19 -5.18
C LEU A 109 12.04 -4.33 -4.84
N ASN A 110 10.85 -4.93 -4.86
CA ASN A 110 9.61 -4.26 -4.51
C ASN A 110 9.14 -4.66 -3.11
N PHE A 111 8.96 -3.69 -2.21
CA PHE A 111 8.47 -3.91 -0.85
C PHE A 111 6.96 -4.13 -0.84
N SER A 112 6.54 -5.19 -1.52
CA SER A 112 5.16 -5.64 -1.61
C SER A 112 5.10 -7.17 -1.84
N PRO A 113 3.97 -7.81 -1.55
CA PRO A 113 2.72 -7.27 -1.03
C PRO A 113 2.75 -6.97 0.49
N CYS A 114 1.91 -6.03 0.94
CA CYS A 114 1.56 -5.94 2.35
C CYS A 114 0.51 -7.02 2.65
N VAL A 115 0.76 -7.87 3.67
CA VAL A 115 -0.08 -9.03 4.00
C VAL A 115 -0.64 -8.94 5.42
N ALA A 116 -0.80 -7.73 5.93
CA ALA A 116 -1.48 -7.48 7.18
C ALA A 116 -2.94 -7.96 7.11
N THR A 117 -3.48 -8.41 8.26
CA THR A 117 -4.90 -8.71 8.44
C THR A 117 -5.51 -7.64 9.34
N ALA A 118 -6.08 -6.58 8.74
CA ALA A 118 -6.59 -5.44 9.50
C ALA A 118 -7.96 -5.71 10.10
N ASN A 119 -8.07 -5.58 11.42
CA ASN A 119 -9.32 -5.78 12.16
C ASN A 119 -9.89 -4.49 12.75
N ASP A 120 -9.05 -3.48 12.95
CA ASP A 120 -9.44 -2.20 13.54
C ASP A 120 -9.34 -1.09 12.50
N PRO A 121 -10.47 -0.49 12.07
CA PRO A 121 -10.48 0.57 11.04
C PRO A 121 -9.84 1.88 11.52
N ARG A 122 -9.52 2.03 12.81
CA ARG A 122 -8.78 3.19 13.32
C ARG A 122 -7.31 3.18 12.95
N TRP A 123 -6.77 2.01 12.55
CA TRP A 123 -5.39 1.90 12.08
C TRP A 123 -5.19 2.57 10.73
N GLY A 124 -4.19 3.45 10.62
CA GLY A 124 -3.93 4.26 9.44
C GLY A 124 -3.53 3.47 8.20
N ARG A 125 -3.00 2.24 8.37
CA ARG A 125 -2.60 1.36 7.27
C ARG A 125 -3.67 0.34 6.87
N THR A 126 -4.90 0.53 7.33
CA THR A 126 -6.02 -0.38 7.02
C THR A 126 -6.15 -0.65 5.51
N TYR A 127 -5.98 0.36 4.66
CA TYR A 127 -6.11 0.21 3.22
C TYR A 127 -4.94 -0.58 2.57
N GLU A 128 -3.83 -0.77 3.28
CA GLU A 128 -2.73 -1.63 2.82
C GLU A 128 -3.04 -3.12 3.02
N SER A 129 -4.08 -3.45 3.79
CA SER A 129 -4.57 -4.83 3.99
C SER A 129 -5.58 -5.22 2.91
N TYR A 130 -5.46 -6.44 2.37
CA TYR A 130 -6.47 -7.00 1.47
C TYR A 130 -7.79 -7.27 2.19
N SER A 131 -7.72 -7.82 3.40
CA SER A 131 -8.89 -8.24 4.18
C SER A 131 -8.54 -8.47 5.65
N SER A 132 -9.59 -8.57 6.48
CA SER A 132 -9.50 -9.16 7.82
C SER A 132 -9.50 -10.71 7.79
N ASP A 133 -9.82 -11.32 6.66
CA ASP A 133 -9.82 -12.77 6.44
C ASP A 133 -8.46 -13.20 5.87
N SER A 134 -7.71 -14.01 6.63
CA SER A 134 -6.37 -14.48 6.26
C SER A 134 -6.36 -15.32 4.99
N LYS A 135 -7.47 -16.02 4.67
CA LYS A 135 -7.57 -16.77 3.41
C LYS A 135 -7.62 -15.84 2.21
N ILE A 136 -8.43 -14.77 2.27
CA ILE A 136 -8.49 -13.75 1.20
C ILE A 136 -7.12 -13.09 1.05
N VAL A 137 -6.47 -12.72 2.17
CA VAL A 137 -5.11 -12.16 2.15
C VAL A 137 -4.14 -13.11 1.47
N THR A 138 -4.16 -14.40 1.82
CA THR A 138 -3.25 -15.40 1.24
C THR A 138 -3.46 -15.58 -0.25
N ASP A 139 -4.71 -15.80 -0.68
CA ASP A 139 -5.03 -16.08 -2.08
C ASP A 139 -4.62 -14.91 -2.99
N LEU A 140 -4.92 -13.66 -2.58
CA LEU A 140 -4.60 -12.46 -3.36
C LEU A 140 -3.11 -12.11 -3.31
N ALA A 141 -2.47 -12.24 -2.15
CA ALA A 141 -1.04 -11.98 -2.02
C ALA A 141 -0.19 -12.98 -2.84
N VAL A 142 -0.57 -14.26 -2.85
CA VAL A 142 0.06 -15.28 -3.67
C VAL A 142 -0.12 -14.97 -5.16
N ALA A 143 -1.32 -14.62 -5.60
CA ALA A 143 -1.59 -14.27 -7.00
C ALA A 143 -0.76 -13.05 -7.44
N TYR A 144 -0.78 -11.97 -6.66
CA TYR A 144 0.05 -10.78 -6.92
C TYR A 144 1.54 -11.11 -7.00
N THR A 145 2.02 -11.91 -6.04
CA THR A 145 3.43 -12.32 -5.97
C THR A 145 3.84 -13.13 -7.20
N LYS A 146 3.01 -14.09 -7.65
CA LYS A 146 3.26 -14.84 -8.90
C LYS A 146 3.43 -13.92 -10.10
N GLY A 147 2.50 -12.97 -10.24
CA GLY A 147 2.58 -11.97 -11.29
C GLY A 147 3.90 -11.20 -11.25
N LEU A 148 4.26 -10.67 -10.08
CA LEU A 148 5.47 -9.88 -9.87
C LEU A 148 6.76 -10.67 -10.19
N LEU A 149 6.88 -11.88 -9.62
CA LEU A 149 8.04 -12.76 -9.81
C LEU A 149 8.21 -13.18 -11.28
N SER A 150 7.11 -13.32 -12.03
CA SER A 150 7.15 -13.69 -13.45
C SER A 150 7.88 -12.67 -14.34
N GLN A 151 8.09 -11.45 -13.85
CA GLN A 151 8.77 -10.36 -14.54
C GLN A 151 10.23 -10.15 -14.03
N GLY A 152 10.77 -11.07 -13.23
CA GLY A 152 12.12 -10.97 -12.68
C GLY A 152 12.28 -10.00 -11.51
N VAL A 153 11.18 -9.49 -10.96
CA VAL A 153 11.19 -8.60 -9.80
C VAL A 153 11.15 -9.40 -8.50
N VAL A 154 11.91 -8.97 -7.52
CA VAL A 154 11.94 -9.57 -6.17
C VAL A 154 10.79 -9.02 -5.35
N ALA A 155 9.85 -9.88 -4.98
CA ALA A 155 8.82 -9.55 -4.01
C ALA A 155 9.37 -9.55 -2.59
N CYS A 156 8.92 -8.61 -1.78
CA CYS A 156 9.23 -8.50 -0.35
C CYS A 156 7.94 -8.38 0.45
N PRO A 157 7.30 -9.51 0.78
CA PRO A 157 6.14 -9.50 1.67
C PRO A 157 6.45 -8.79 2.98
N LYS A 158 5.48 -8.01 3.46
CA LYS A 158 5.61 -7.18 4.65
C LYS A 158 4.31 -7.07 5.43
N HIS A 159 4.34 -6.81 6.73
CA HIS A 159 5.55 -6.87 7.57
C HIS A 159 5.43 -8.09 8.47
N PHE A 160 6.44 -8.91 8.53
CA PHE A 160 6.47 -10.18 9.27
C PHE A 160 6.54 -9.90 10.78
N PHE A 161 5.54 -10.28 11.53
CA PHE A 161 4.09 -10.39 11.33
C PHE A 161 3.33 -9.73 12.49
N GLY A 162 2.02 -9.50 12.33
CA GLY A 162 1.14 -9.00 13.37
C GLY A 162 0.57 -7.59 13.11
N ASP A 163 0.98 -6.95 12.03
CA ASP A 163 0.40 -5.68 11.59
C ASP A 163 -1.12 -5.79 11.40
N GLY A 164 -1.84 -4.71 11.73
CA GLY A 164 -3.29 -4.67 11.67
C GLY A 164 -4.00 -5.41 12.81
N MET A 165 -3.23 -6.13 13.66
CA MET A 165 -3.73 -6.86 14.83
C MET A 165 -3.15 -6.31 16.16
N THR A 166 -2.53 -5.14 16.13
CA THR A 166 -1.99 -4.48 17.32
C THR A 166 -3.12 -4.05 18.26
N SER A 167 -2.87 -4.16 19.54
CA SER A 167 -3.83 -3.79 20.58
C SER A 167 -3.94 -2.26 20.69
N TYR A 168 -5.17 -1.77 20.70
CA TYR A 168 -5.42 -0.33 20.87
C TYR A 168 -4.75 0.22 22.15
N GLY A 169 -4.10 1.38 22.03
CA GLY A 169 -3.36 2.02 23.11
C GLY A 169 -1.92 1.53 23.31
N THR A 170 -1.41 0.68 22.41
CA THR A 170 -0.02 0.17 22.46
C THR A 170 0.89 0.75 21.39
N GLY A 171 0.38 1.58 20.50
CA GLY A 171 1.17 2.20 19.43
C GLY A 171 2.29 3.11 19.91
N GLU A 172 3.29 3.36 19.09
CA GLU A 172 4.47 4.14 19.49
C GLU A 172 4.18 5.64 19.63
N SER A 173 3.51 6.24 18.64
CA SER A 173 3.18 7.68 18.60
C SER A 173 1.68 7.93 18.50
N THR A 174 0.93 6.92 18.13
CA THR A 174 -0.50 6.92 17.88
C THR A 174 -1.11 5.67 18.53
N PRO A 175 -2.43 5.54 18.61
CA PRO A 175 -3.03 4.43 19.37
C PRO A 175 -2.71 3.02 18.86
N LEU A 176 -2.41 2.83 17.57
CA LEU A 176 -2.33 1.50 16.96
C LEU A 176 -1.03 1.23 16.20
N ASP A 177 -0.55 2.19 15.43
CA ASP A 177 0.59 1.95 14.55
C ASP A 177 1.85 1.58 15.33
N ARG A 178 2.56 0.53 14.86
CA ARG A 178 3.78 -0.01 15.49
C ARG A 178 3.59 -0.50 16.94
N GLY A 179 2.35 -0.84 17.31
CA GLY A 179 1.97 -1.28 18.64
C GLY A 179 2.35 -2.74 18.95
N ASP A 180 1.75 -3.29 20.01
CA ASP A 180 1.94 -4.68 20.43
C ASP A 180 0.78 -5.56 19.94
N ALA A 181 1.07 -6.49 19.06
CA ALA A 181 0.12 -7.52 18.61
C ALA A 181 0.06 -8.63 19.67
N LYS A 182 -1.00 -8.64 20.46
CA LYS A 182 -1.26 -9.66 21.48
C LYS A 182 -2.03 -10.83 20.89
N LEU A 183 -1.30 -11.74 20.25
CA LEU A 183 -1.87 -12.85 19.50
C LEU A 183 -1.89 -14.16 20.30
N THR A 184 -2.97 -14.93 20.12
CA THR A 184 -3.06 -16.32 20.55
C THR A 184 -2.20 -17.22 19.65
N GLU A 185 -1.89 -18.42 20.10
CA GLU A 185 -1.13 -19.40 19.31
C GLU A 185 -1.81 -19.75 17.97
N ASP A 186 -3.15 -19.76 17.92
CA ASP A 186 -3.87 -20.05 16.68
C ASP A 186 -3.81 -18.86 15.70
N GLN A 187 -3.92 -17.64 16.18
CA GLN A 187 -3.70 -16.43 15.36
C GLN A 187 -2.26 -16.35 14.83
N ILE A 188 -1.27 -16.72 15.66
CA ILE A 188 0.13 -16.80 15.23
C ILE A 188 0.29 -17.82 14.11
N LYS A 189 -0.29 -19.03 14.23
CA LYS A 189 -0.23 -20.06 13.18
C LYS A 189 -0.88 -19.57 11.88
N GLU A 190 -2.00 -18.87 12.00
CA GLU A 190 -2.70 -18.27 10.87
C GLU A 190 -1.81 -17.24 10.14
N GLN A 191 -1.18 -16.31 10.87
CA GLN A 191 -0.24 -15.34 10.28
C GLN A 191 0.96 -16.02 9.64
N ILE A 192 1.55 -17.03 10.29
CA ILE A 192 2.67 -17.82 9.74
C ILE A 192 2.27 -18.50 8.43
N SER A 193 1.04 -19.02 8.32
CA SER A 193 0.57 -19.72 7.12
C SER A 193 0.54 -18.82 5.87
N ILE A 194 0.26 -17.53 6.03
CA ILE A 194 0.32 -16.54 4.93
C ILE A 194 1.76 -16.45 4.39
N TYR A 195 2.73 -16.30 5.28
CA TYR A 195 4.14 -16.21 4.89
C TYR A 195 4.68 -17.52 4.33
N GLN A 196 4.22 -18.68 4.86
CA GLN A 196 4.61 -19.98 4.30
C GLN A 196 4.16 -20.11 2.84
N ALA A 197 2.91 -19.75 2.53
CA ALA A 197 2.43 -19.78 1.15
C ALA A 197 3.27 -18.90 0.21
N LEU A 198 3.72 -17.74 0.68
CA LEU A 198 4.59 -16.84 -0.10
C LEU A 198 6.03 -17.36 -0.24
N ILE A 199 6.55 -18.03 0.79
CA ILE A 199 7.86 -18.71 0.72
C ILE A 199 7.80 -19.83 -0.31
N ASP A 200 6.73 -20.61 -0.34
CA ASP A 200 6.51 -21.70 -1.29
C ASP A 200 6.40 -21.18 -2.74
N GLU A 201 5.91 -19.93 -2.96
CA GLU A 201 5.95 -19.27 -4.25
C GLU A 201 7.34 -18.72 -4.64
N GLY A 202 8.31 -18.74 -3.75
CA GLY A 202 9.69 -18.40 -4.04
C GLY A 202 10.11 -16.96 -3.73
N VAL A 203 9.44 -16.28 -2.81
CA VAL A 203 9.89 -14.95 -2.34
C VAL A 203 11.30 -15.03 -1.77
N LYS A 204 12.08 -13.96 -2.01
CA LYS A 204 13.52 -13.94 -1.69
C LYS A 204 13.90 -12.90 -0.63
N VAL A 205 12.98 -12.02 -0.27
CA VAL A 205 13.15 -11.03 0.79
C VAL A 205 11.88 -11.00 1.61
N ILE A 206 11.98 -10.91 2.93
CA ILE A 206 10.85 -10.68 3.84
C ILE A 206 11.24 -9.54 4.77
N MET A 207 10.38 -8.53 4.88
CA MET A 207 10.57 -7.39 5.78
C MET A 207 9.87 -7.65 7.10
N LEU A 208 10.58 -7.39 8.21
CA LEU A 208 10.03 -7.53 9.56
C LEU A 208 9.10 -6.38 9.91
N SER A 209 8.15 -6.63 10.81
CA SER A 209 7.24 -5.60 11.32
C SER A 209 7.91 -4.67 12.34
N HIS A 210 7.54 -3.39 12.33
CA HIS A 210 7.84 -2.46 13.43
C HIS A 210 7.19 -2.88 14.76
N SER A 211 6.09 -3.63 14.68
CA SER A 211 5.27 -3.97 15.84
C SER A 211 5.99 -4.93 16.79
N ALA A 212 5.58 -4.92 18.05
CA ALA A 212 5.91 -5.98 18.96
C ALA A 212 4.91 -7.15 18.80
N LEU A 213 5.35 -8.35 19.13
CA LEU A 213 4.52 -9.54 19.26
C LEU A 213 4.60 -10.04 20.70
N ASN A 214 3.46 -9.96 21.40
CA ASN A 214 3.37 -10.38 22.80
C ASN A 214 4.48 -9.75 23.68
N GLY A 215 4.75 -8.46 23.48
CA GLY A 215 5.68 -7.66 24.25
C GLY A 215 7.13 -7.62 23.74
N THR A 216 7.49 -8.36 22.67
CA THR A 216 8.85 -8.34 22.10
C THR A 216 8.83 -7.74 20.71
N LYS A 217 9.61 -6.69 20.45
CA LYS A 217 9.76 -6.09 19.11
C LYS A 217 10.22 -7.14 18.10
N MET A 218 9.61 -7.18 16.92
CA MET A 218 9.89 -8.25 15.95
C MET A 218 11.36 -8.26 15.51
N HIS A 219 12.03 -7.12 15.44
CA HIS A 219 13.43 -7.01 15.02
C HIS A 219 14.45 -7.62 16.02
N GLU A 220 14.05 -7.84 17.26
CA GLU A 220 14.86 -8.53 18.28
C GLU A 220 14.27 -9.88 18.69
N ASN A 221 13.22 -10.34 17.99
CA ASN A 221 12.51 -11.58 18.32
C ASN A 221 13.19 -12.80 17.67
N GLU A 222 14.26 -13.26 18.29
CA GLU A 222 15.04 -14.42 17.84
C GLU A 222 14.18 -15.66 17.60
N LYS A 223 13.16 -15.92 18.46
CA LYS A 223 12.27 -17.07 18.34
C LYS A 223 11.63 -17.13 16.95
N TYR A 224 10.99 -16.05 16.52
CA TYR A 224 10.22 -16.04 15.27
C TYR A 224 11.10 -15.83 14.03
N ILE A 225 12.20 -15.10 14.16
CA ILE A 225 13.19 -14.98 13.06
C ILE A 225 13.90 -16.33 12.83
N SER A 226 14.24 -17.06 13.90
CA SER A 226 14.81 -18.41 13.79
C SER A 226 13.80 -19.38 13.18
N MET A 227 12.54 -19.33 13.59
CA MET A 227 11.45 -20.13 13.01
C MET A 227 11.31 -19.85 11.49
N LEU A 228 11.29 -18.57 11.08
CA LEU A 228 11.23 -18.17 9.67
C LEU A 228 12.36 -18.81 8.86
N LYS A 229 13.59 -18.74 9.36
CA LYS A 229 14.79 -19.25 8.67
C LYS A 229 14.90 -20.77 8.66
N ASN A 230 14.57 -21.42 9.78
CA ASN A 230 14.85 -22.83 10.02
C ASN A 230 13.62 -23.70 9.80
N ASP A 231 12.51 -23.43 10.50
CA ASP A 231 11.31 -24.28 10.47
C ASP A 231 10.49 -24.06 9.20
N MET A 232 10.32 -22.81 8.77
CA MET A 232 9.66 -22.46 7.52
C MET A 232 10.57 -22.58 6.29
N GLY A 233 11.87 -22.81 6.51
CA GLY A 233 12.85 -23.06 5.44
C GLY A 233 13.21 -21.85 4.58
N PHE A 234 12.95 -20.62 5.02
CA PHE A 234 13.25 -19.41 4.27
C PHE A 234 14.75 -19.21 4.08
N LYS A 235 15.20 -19.19 2.82
CA LYS A 235 16.63 -19.06 2.45
C LYS A 235 17.01 -17.64 1.97
N GLY A 236 16.03 -16.74 1.86
CA GLY A 236 16.22 -15.36 1.42
C GLY A 236 16.71 -14.42 2.52
N ILE A 237 16.60 -13.13 2.26
CA ILE A 237 17.06 -12.05 3.14
C ILE A 237 15.94 -11.69 4.13
N VAL A 238 16.26 -11.68 5.41
CA VAL A 238 15.43 -11.05 6.46
C VAL A 238 15.86 -9.59 6.56
N LEU A 239 14.97 -8.70 6.11
CA LEU A 239 15.19 -7.24 6.04
C LEU A 239 14.53 -6.56 7.22
N SER A 240 15.19 -5.57 7.84
CA SER A 240 14.52 -4.70 8.80
C SER A 240 13.58 -3.74 8.08
N ASP A 241 12.61 -3.17 8.80
CA ASP A 241 11.85 -2.02 8.35
C ASP A 241 12.62 -0.70 8.64
N TRP A 242 12.12 0.41 8.12
CA TRP A 242 12.74 1.75 8.16
C TRP A 242 13.04 2.21 9.58
N ASP A 243 14.34 2.36 9.89
CA ASP A 243 14.88 2.74 11.21
C ASP A 243 14.32 1.95 12.42
N SER A 244 13.64 0.82 12.24
CA SER A 244 13.06 0.03 13.34
C SER A 244 14.08 -0.44 14.37
N VAL A 245 15.32 -0.59 13.95
CA VAL A 245 16.42 -0.98 14.84
C VAL A 245 16.60 0.03 15.99
N MET A 246 16.22 1.29 15.78
CA MET A 246 16.33 2.31 16.82
C MET A 246 15.36 2.10 17.98
N ASN A 247 14.27 1.38 17.75
CA ASN A 247 13.16 1.18 18.69
C ASN A 247 13.19 -0.18 19.40
N CYS A 248 14.31 -0.91 19.33
CA CYS A 248 14.53 -2.14 20.09
C CYS A 248 14.89 -1.88 21.55
N SER A 249 14.97 -2.92 22.37
CA SER A 249 15.05 -2.84 23.83
C SER A 249 16.42 -2.50 24.41
N GLY A 250 17.47 -2.42 23.59
CA GLY A 250 18.83 -2.06 24.03
C GLY A 250 18.95 -0.63 24.56
N ALA A 251 19.88 -0.40 25.45
CA ALA A 251 20.11 0.92 26.08
C ALA A 251 20.75 1.94 25.14
N SER A 252 21.18 1.52 23.94
CA SER A 252 21.82 2.38 22.95
C SER A 252 21.60 1.84 21.53
N TYR A 253 21.75 2.70 20.52
CA TYR A 253 21.69 2.28 19.12
C TYR A 253 22.69 1.17 18.80
N LYS A 254 23.91 1.21 19.37
CA LYS A 254 24.90 0.12 19.24
C LYS A 254 24.34 -1.20 19.74
N GLU A 255 23.75 -1.20 20.94
CA GLU A 255 23.15 -2.42 21.51
C GLU A 255 21.98 -2.93 20.66
N ASN A 256 21.13 -2.04 20.19
CA ASN A 256 20.03 -2.39 19.29
C ASN A 256 20.51 -3.05 18.00
N VAL A 257 21.56 -2.50 17.37
CA VAL A 257 22.16 -3.10 16.16
C VAL A 257 22.66 -4.51 16.45
N ILE A 258 23.35 -4.71 17.58
CA ILE A 258 23.89 -6.03 17.99
C ILE A 258 22.73 -7.00 18.27
N LEU A 259 21.69 -6.57 18.99
CA LEU A 259 20.48 -7.38 19.26
C LEU A 259 19.81 -7.83 17.96
N CYS A 260 19.53 -6.92 17.05
CA CYS A 260 18.87 -7.22 15.79
C CYS A 260 19.68 -8.20 14.92
N VAL A 261 20.99 -7.97 14.79
CA VAL A 261 21.86 -8.85 14.02
C VAL A 261 21.90 -10.26 14.63
N ASN A 262 22.02 -10.36 15.97
CA ASN A 262 22.04 -11.65 16.68
C ASN A 262 20.68 -12.36 16.62
N ALA A 263 19.57 -11.62 16.65
CA ALA A 263 18.24 -12.18 16.46
C ALA A 263 18.02 -12.78 15.07
N GLY A 264 18.88 -12.42 14.11
CA GLY A 264 18.86 -13.01 12.77
C GLY A 264 18.52 -12.07 11.62
N VAL A 265 18.44 -10.75 11.84
CA VAL A 265 18.26 -9.76 10.77
C VAL A 265 19.50 -9.76 9.86
N ASP A 266 19.31 -9.89 8.55
CA ASP A 266 20.40 -10.01 7.58
C ASP A 266 20.78 -8.69 6.94
N MET A 267 19.82 -7.76 6.81
CA MET A 267 20.03 -6.46 6.20
C MET A 267 19.27 -5.39 7.00
N LEU A 268 19.96 -4.32 7.36
CA LEU A 268 19.41 -3.20 8.12
C LEU A 268 19.04 -2.07 7.16
N MET A 269 17.77 -1.70 7.13
CA MET A 269 17.25 -0.51 6.45
C MET A 269 17.39 0.68 7.39
N THR A 270 18.25 1.64 7.04
CA THR A 270 18.57 2.77 7.90
C THR A 270 18.58 4.09 7.14
N GLU A 271 17.86 5.06 7.64
CA GLU A 271 17.91 6.45 7.18
C GLU A 271 19.05 7.18 7.89
N THR A 272 19.03 7.12 9.21
CA THR A 272 19.73 8.09 10.07
C THR A 272 21.22 7.85 10.14
N ASP A 273 21.69 6.64 10.40
CA ASP A 273 23.12 6.42 10.68
C ASP A 273 23.62 5.02 10.24
N HIS A 274 23.55 4.78 8.93
CA HIS A 274 24.01 3.51 8.34
C HIS A 274 25.52 3.28 8.55
N GLN A 275 26.34 4.36 8.61
CA GLN A 275 27.79 4.25 8.82
C GLN A 275 28.11 3.84 10.25
N ALA A 276 27.40 4.41 11.25
CA ALA A 276 27.52 3.97 12.62
C ALA A 276 27.07 2.51 12.80
N ALA A 277 25.91 2.13 12.23
CA ALA A 277 25.43 0.75 12.29
C ALA A 277 26.47 -0.23 11.72
N MET A 278 27.06 0.08 10.57
CA MET A 278 28.14 -0.73 9.98
C MET A 278 29.36 -0.83 10.92
N SER A 279 29.76 0.29 11.52
CA SER A 279 30.87 0.33 12.46
C SER A 279 30.58 -0.50 13.71
N PHE A 280 29.34 -0.46 14.22
CA PHE A 280 28.93 -1.25 15.39
C PHE A 280 28.91 -2.75 15.08
N ILE A 281 28.48 -3.16 13.89
CA ILE A 281 28.56 -4.58 13.46
C ILE A 281 30.03 -5.03 13.44
N ILE A 282 30.93 -4.27 12.80
CA ILE A 282 32.35 -4.59 12.71
C ILE A 282 32.97 -4.66 14.11
N GLN A 283 32.66 -3.70 15.00
CA GLN A 283 33.18 -3.72 16.35
C GLN A 283 32.58 -4.87 17.17
N GLY A 284 31.29 -5.15 17.02
CA GLY A 284 30.63 -6.28 17.68
C GLY A 284 31.26 -7.64 17.34
N VAL A 285 31.69 -7.83 16.10
CA VAL A 285 32.46 -9.03 15.71
C VAL A 285 33.82 -9.06 16.40
N LYS A 286 34.57 -7.95 16.38
CA LYS A 286 35.89 -7.86 17.02
C LYS A 286 35.84 -8.12 18.54
N ASP A 287 34.77 -7.64 19.18
CA ASP A 287 34.53 -7.78 20.62
C ASP A 287 33.91 -9.16 20.99
N GLY A 288 33.64 -10.02 20.00
CA GLY A 288 32.99 -11.32 20.20
C GLY A 288 31.50 -11.24 20.57
N GLN A 289 30.85 -10.09 20.40
CA GLN A 289 29.43 -9.88 20.65
C GLN A 289 28.55 -10.39 19.51
N ILE A 290 29.10 -10.45 18.29
CA ILE A 290 28.47 -11.02 17.08
C ILE A 290 29.41 -12.10 16.57
N SER A 291 28.91 -13.31 16.33
CA SER A 291 29.74 -14.40 15.78
C SER A 291 30.02 -14.19 14.29
N GLU A 292 31.19 -14.66 13.83
CA GLU A 292 31.49 -14.69 12.39
C GLU A 292 30.48 -15.56 11.60
N ASP A 293 29.97 -16.64 12.19
CA ASP A 293 28.96 -17.50 11.57
C ASP A 293 27.65 -16.73 11.30
N ARG A 294 27.26 -15.81 12.21
CA ARG A 294 26.09 -14.95 12.00
C ARG A 294 26.28 -14.01 10.79
N ILE A 295 27.46 -13.42 10.68
CA ILE A 295 27.81 -12.56 9.52
C ILE A 295 27.84 -13.37 8.23
N ASN A 296 28.45 -14.56 8.27
CA ASN A 296 28.54 -15.47 7.13
C ASN A 296 27.16 -15.93 6.66
N ASP A 297 26.20 -16.23 7.57
CA ASP A 297 24.82 -16.54 7.21
C ASP A 297 24.16 -15.35 6.50
N ALA A 298 24.23 -14.13 7.07
CA ALA A 298 23.64 -12.94 6.47
C ALA A 298 24.18 -12.65 5.07
N VAL A 299 25.50 -12.60 4.95
CA VAL A 299 26.17 -12.30 3.67
C VAL A 299 25.88 -13.40 2.64
N THR A 300 25.87 -14.67 3.05
CA THR A 300 25.53 -15.78 2.15
C THR A 300 24.12 -15.65 1.59
N ARG A 301 23.13 -15.27 2.42
CA ARG A 301 21.74 -15.01 1.99
C ARG A 301 21.67 -13.87 0.98
N ILE A 302 22.33 -12.76 1.26
CA ILE A 302 22.36 -11.58 0.39
C ILE A 302 22.98 -11.93 -0.97
N ILE A 303 24.15 -12.58 -0.98
CA ILE A 303 24.85 -12.97 -2.21
C ILE A 303 24.03 -14.00 -3.00
N ARG A 304 23.41 -14.96 -2.31
CA ARG A 304 22.52 -15.94 -2.94
C ARG A 304 21.38 -15.25 -3.69
N VAL A 305 20.67 -14.33 -3.05
CA VAL A 305 19.57 -13.59 -3.70
C VAL A 305 20.09 -12.83 -4.92
N LYS A 306 21.19 -12.11 -4.81
CA LYS A 306 21.79 -11.38 -5.94
C LYS A 306 22.14 -12.31 -7.11
N LYS A 307 22.65 -13.51 -6.81
CA LYS A 307 22.97 -14.52 -7.82
C LYS A 307 21.69 -15.10 -8.47
N GLU A 308 20.70 -15.44 -7.66
CA GLU A 308 19.46 -16.05 -8.14
C GLU A 308 18.64 -15.09 -9.04
N VAL A 309 18.75 -13.78 -8.84
CA VAL A 309 18.11 -12.77 -9.70
C VAL A 309 19.00 -12.33 -10.87
N GLY A 310 20.15 -12.97 -11.07
CA GLY A 310 21.02 -12.78 -12.24
C GLY A 310 21.85 -11.49 -12.21
N LEU A 311 21.99 -10.80 -11.07
CA LEU A 311 22.71 -9.53 -10.99
C LEU A 311 24.22 -9.65 -11.28
N PHE A 312 24.84 -10.83 -11.10
CA PHE A 312 26.25 -11.02 -11.44
C PHE A 312 26.46 -11.18 -12.94
N GLU A 313 25.50 -11.76 -13.66
CA GLU A 313 25.52 -12.00 -15.10
C GLU A 313 25.01 -10.79 -15.89
N ASP A 314 24.11 -10.01 -15.27
CA ASP A 314 23.51 -8.81 -15.86
C ASP A 314 23.28 -7.72 -14.79
N PRO A 315 24.35 -7.08 -14.30
CA PRO A 315 24.24 -6.11 -13.21
C PRO A 315 23.42 -4.86 -13.57
N TYR A 316 23.26 -4.57 -14.84
CA TYR A 316 22.47 -3.43 -15.34
C TYR A 316 21.05 -3.83 -15.73
N LEU A 317 20.67 -5.10 -15.58
CA LEU A 317 19.34 -5.60 -15.91
C LEU A 317 18.90 -5.28 -17.35
N GLU A 318 19.84 -5.37 -18.30
CA GLU A 318 19.59 -5.08 -19.71
C GLU A 318 18.84 -6.19 -20.44
N LYS A 319 18.93 -7.42 -19.89
CA LYS A 319 18.33 -8.63 -20.48
C LYS A 319 16.92 -8.91 -19.95
N ILE A 320 16.43 -8.13 -18.97
CA ILE A 320 15.06 -8.29 -18.47
C ILE A 320 14.09 -7.96 -19.61
N THR A 321 13.22 -8.91 -19.90
CA THR A 321 12.09 -8.71 -20.82
C THR A 321 10.81 -8.56 -20.02
N THR A 322 10.03 -7.54 -20.33
CA THR A 322 8.76 -7.24 -19.65
C THR A 322 7.57 -7.53 -20.56
N THR A 323 6.45 -7.94 -19.95
CA THR A 323 5.23 -8.26 -20.72
C THR A 323 4.47 -7.01 -21.13
N TYR A 324 4.50 -5.97 -20.28
CA TYR A 324 3.73 -4.74 -20.50
C TYR A 324 4.64 -3.53 -20.59
N GLU A 325 4.26 -2.56 -21.42
CA GLU A 325 4.89 -1.26 -21.45
C GLU A 325 4.41 -0.40 -20.27
N PHE A 326 5.26 0.55 -19.85
CA PHE A 326 4.99 1.46 -18.75
C PHE A 326 3.76 2.33 -19.04
N GLY A 327 2.77 2.31 -18.14
CA GLY A 327 1.52 3.07 -18.27
C GLY A 327 0.66 2.68 -19.48
N SER A 328 0.74 1.42 -19.92
CA SER A 328 0.06 0.92 -21.11
C SER A 328 -1.46 1.00 -21.03
N ALA A 329 -2.13 0.92 -22.18
CA ALA A 329 -3.59 0.85 -22.24
C ALA A 329 -4.14 -0.37 -21.46
N ARG A 330 -3.43 -1.51 -21.52
CA ARG A 330 -3.81 -2.70 -20.75
C ARG A 330 -3.67 -2.50 -19.25
N SER A 331 -2.61 -1.79 -18.79
CA SER A 331 -2.44 -1.42 -17.38
C SER A 331 -3.64 -0.60 -16.88
N ARG A 332 -4.10 0.37 -17.67
CA ARG A 332 -5.29 1.19 -17.34
C ARG A 332 -6.57 0.36 -17.33
N GLU A 333 -6.74 -0.52 -18.30
CA GLU A 333 -7.92 -1.40 -18.37
C GLU A 333 -8.02 -2.31 -17.15
N VAL A 334 -6.92 -2.94 -16.73
CA VAL A 334 -6.88 -3.79 -15.52
C VAL A 334 -7.14 -2.98 -14.26
N ALA A 335 -6.55 -1.79 -14.13
CA ALA A 335 -6.82 -0.91 -12.99
C ALA A 335 -8.29 -0.48 -12.92
N ARG A 336 -8.89 -0.11 -14.07
CA ARG A 336 -10.31 0.25 -14.19
C ARG A 336 -11.23 -0.90 -13.83
N GLN A 337 -10.93 -2.11 -14.29
CA GLN A 337 -11.71 -3.30 -13.98
C GLN A 337 -11.63 -3.64 -12.48
N LEU A 338 -10.42 -3.66 -11.89
CA LEU A 338 -10.23 -3.89 -10.45
C LEU A 338 -10.97 -2.84 -9.61
N ALA A 339 -10.92 -1.56 -10.01
CA ALA A 339 -11.67 -0.50 -9.33
C ALA A 339 -13.19 -0.76 -9.40
N ALA A 340 -13.74 -1.02 -10.58
CA ALA A 340 -15.18 -1.27 -10.76
C ALA A 340 -15.66 -2.49 -9.96
N GLU A 341 -14.89 -3.58 -9.98
CA GLU A 341 -15.20 -4.82 -9.25
C GLU A 341 -15.10 -4.67 -7.72
N SER A 342 -14.35 -3.67 -7.26
CA SER A 342 -14.12 -3.43 -5.82
C SER A 342 -15.20 -2.61 -5.14
N PHE A 343 -16.06 -1.91 -5.88
CA PHE A 343 -17.05 -1.03 -5.28
C PHE A 343 -18.14 -1.82 -4.56
N VAL A 344 -18.42 -1.43 -3.30
CA VAL A 344 -19.34 -2.15 -2.43
C VAL A 344 -20.63 -1.34 -2.23
N ALA A 345 -21.77 -1.91 -2.61
CA ALA A 345 -23.06 -1.32 -2.28
C ALA A 345 -23.33 -1.45 -0.77
N LEU A 346 -23.30 -0.36 -0.03
CA LEU A 346 -23.67 -0.31 1.39
C LEU A 346 -25.19 -0.12 1.58
N LYS A 347 -25.84 0.49 0.61
CA LYS A 347 -27.30 0.62 0.53
C LYS A 347 -27.72 0.66 -0.93
N ALA A 348 -28.65 -0.20 -1.31
CA ALA A 348 -29.20 -0.29 -2.65
C ALA A 348 -30.65 0.20 -2.67
N GLY A 349 -30.85 1.45 -3.05
CA GLY A 349 -32.15 2.07 -3.19
C GLY A 349 -32.68 2.06 -4.62
N LYS A 350 -33.87 2.65 -4.83
CA LYS A 350 -34.51 2.73 -6.15
C LYS A 350 -33.73 3.59 -7.15
N LYS A 351 -32.99 4.59 -6.67
CA LYS A 351 -32.18 5.50 -7.47
C LYS A 351 -30.71 5.27 -7.13
N MET A 352 -30.08 4.35 -7.83
CA MET A 352 -28.66 4.05 -7.70
C MET A 352 -27.90 4.37 -9.00
N TYR A 353 -28.51 4.08 -10.12
CA TYR A 353 -27.90 4.20 -11.44
C TYR A 353 -28.36 5.44 -12.18
N ILE A 354 -27.51 5.91 -13.10
CA ILE A 354 -27.81 7.05 -13.98
C ILE A 354 -28.41 6.50 -15.28
N GLU A 355 -29.70 6.80 -15.50
CA GLU A 355 -30.36 6.41 -16.74
C GLU A 355 -30.12 7.44 -17.85
N PRO A 356 -30.17 7.04 -19.14
CA PRO A 356 -29.99 7.96 -20.25
C PRO A 356 -30.92 9.18 -20.18
N GLY A 357 -30.34 10.36 -20.36
CA GLY A 357 -31.08 11.64 -20.33
C GLY A 357 -31.29 12.24 -18.93
N MET A 358 -30.85 11.57 -17.86
CA MET A 358 -30.86 12.17 -16.53
C MET A 358 -29.83 13.28 -16.41
N LYS A 359 -30.25 14.34 -15.71
CA LYS A 359 -29.37 15.45 -15.31
C LYS A 359 -28.94 15.27 -13.87
N VAL A 360 -27.61 15.16 -13.64
CA VAL A 360 -27.03 14.78 -12.37
C VAL A 360 -26.29 15.94 -11.73
N PHE A 361 -26.72 16.37 -10.54
CA PHE A 361 -25.94 17.31 -9.75
C PHE A 361 -24.83 16.57 -9.00
N VAL A 362 -23.58 16.84 -9.35
CA VAL A 362 -22.41 16.22 -8.72
C VAL A 362 -21.79 17.22 -7.74
N THR A 363 -21.62 16.80 -6.50
CA THR A 363 -21.10 17.64 -5.42
C THR A 363 -20.21 16.83 -4.46
N GLY A 364 -19.40 17.54 -3.68
CA GLY A 364 -18.49 16.97 -2.69
C GLY A 364 -17.03 17.08 -3.10
N PRO A 365 -16.12 17.15 -2.12
CA PRO A 365 -14.71 17.40 -2.37
C PRO A 365 -14.01 16.29 -3.18
N ALA A 366 -14.47 15.04 -3.11
CA ALA A 366 -13.91 13.94 -3.87
C ALA A 366 -14.41 13.86 -5.32
N ALA A 367 -15.35 14.72 -5.74
CA ALA A 367 -15.95 14.66 -7.08
C ALA A 367 -14.97 14.95 -8.22
N ASN A 368 -14.05 15.88 -7.99
CA ASN A 368 -13.08 16.33 -8.99
C ASN A 368 -11.66 16.35 -8.39
N ASP A 369 -11.25 15.26 -7.73
CA ASP A 369 -9.97 15.15 -7.02
C ASP A 369 -9.38 13.74 -7.20
N THR A 370 -8.43 13.60 -8.14
CA THR A 370 -7.79 12.31 -8.42
C THR A 370 -6.82 11.90 -7.32
N GLY A 371 -6.20 12.86 -6.63
CA GLY A 371 -5.33 12.60 -5.49
C GLY A 371 -6.10 11.94 -4.34
N ALA A 372 -7.32 12.42 -4.07
CA ALA A 372 -8.19 11.78 -3.09
C ALA A 372 -8.60 10.36 -3.48
N LEU A 373 -8.87 10.10 -4.78
CA LEU A 373 -9.17 8.75 -5.28
C LEU A 373 -7.98 7.79 -5.16
N CYS A 374 -6.75 8.30 -5.25
CA CYS A 374 -5.53 7.51 -5.17
C CYS A 374 -5.07 7.24 -3.72
N GLY A 375 -5.28 8.19 -2.80
CA GLY A 375 -4.92 8.03 -1.39
C GLY A 375 -3.42 8.17 -1.11
N GLY A 376 -2.97 7.65 0.03
CA GLY A 376 -1.57 7.63 0.44
C GLY A 376 -0.69 6.81 -0.50
N TRP A 377 0.64 6.91 -0.34
CA TRP A 377 1.61 6.23 -1.22
C TRP A 377 1.44 6.58 -2.71
N THR A 378 0.94 7.78 -3.02
CA THR A 378 0.76 8.25 -4.40
C THR A 378 1.59 9.47 -4.64
N TYR A 379 2.65 9.35 -5.44
CA TYR A 379 3.70 10.33 -5.71
C TYR A 379 4.40 10.85 -4.45
N PHE A 380 3.65 11.27 -3.45
CA PHE A 380 4.14 11.61 -2.12
C PHE A 380 3.78 10.49 -1.13
N TRP A 381 4.60 10.30 -0.12
CA TRP A 381 4.36 9.25 0.89
C TRP A 381 2.97 9.36 1.54
N GLN A 382 2.61 10.57 1.99
CA GLN A 382 1.28 10.77 2.59
C GLN A 382 0.14 10.80 1.56
N GLY A 383 0.48 10.93 0.25
CA GLY A 383 -0.51 11.35 -0.74
C GLY A 383 -0.95 12.79 -0.47
N VAL A 384 -1.64 13.40 -1.41
CA VAL A 384 -2.27 14.71 -1.23
C VAL A 384 -3.49 14.81 -2.13
N SER A 385 -4.49 15.58 -1.72
CA SER A 385 -5.61 15.92 -2.62
C SER A 385 -5.17 16.95 -3.66
N ASP A 386 -5.77 16.92 -4.85
CA ASP A 386 -5.45 17.87 -5.93
C ASP A 386 -5.66 19.31 -5.46
N LYS A 387 -6.75 19.56 -4.75
CA LYS A 387 -7.06 20.87 -4.21
C LYS A 387 -6.05 21.34 -3.15
N GLU A 388 -5.60 20.44 -2.30
CA GLU A 388 -4.61 20.76 -1.25
C GLU A 388 -3.25 21.11 -1.89
N TYR A 389 -2.83 20.36 -2.90
CA TYR A 389 -1.52 20.54 -3.51
C TYR A 389 -1.47 21.67 -4.53
N PHE A 390 -2.48 21.75 -5.43
CA PHE A 390 -2.51 22.75 -6.50
C PHE A 390 -3.33 24.01 -6.16
N GLY A 391 -4.06 24.01 -5.03
CA GLY A 391 -5.03 25.08 -4.70
C GLY A 391 -6.31 25.03 -5.56
N SER A 392 -6.38 24.08 -6.49
CA SER A 392 -7.48 23.88 -7.46
C SER A 392 -7.62 22.42 -7.79
N THR A 393 -8.77 22.02 -8.33
CA THR A 393 -9.03 20.69 -8.88
C THR A 393 -9.03 20.69 -10.42
N ASP A 394 -8.47 21.71 -11.07
CA ASP A 394 -8.34 21.76 -12.52
C ASP A 394 -7.05 21.10 -13.02
N THR A 395 -6.15 20.76 -12.12
CA THR A 395 -4.91 20.02 -12.38
C THR A 395 -4.88 18.79 -11.48
N HIS A 396 -4.71 17.62 -12.07
CA HIS A 396 -4.74 16.37 -11.33
C HIS A 396 -3.33 15.88 -11.02
N LEU A 397 -3.17 15.34 -9.81
CA LEU A 397 -1.90 14.75 -9.35
C LEU A 397 -1.61 13.46 -10.11
N ALA A 398 -2.58 12.54 -10.16
CA ALA A 398 -2.46 11.26 -10.81
C ALA A 398 -2.99 11.31 -12.26
N PRO A 399 -2.44 10.50 -13.18
CA PRO A 399 -3.03 10.32 -14.50
C PRO A 399 -4.40 9.64 -14.37
N GLY A 400 -5.36 10.02 -15.20
CA GLY A 400 -6.72 9.49 -15.20
C GLY A 400 -7.76 10.60 -15.11
N ASN A 401 -9.01 10.22 -14.99
CA ASN A 401 -10.14 11.14 -14.91
C ASN A 401 -10.70 11.20 -13.49
N SER A 402 -11.07 12.40 -13.07
CA SER A 402 -11.94 12.57 -11.91
C SER A 402 -13.33 11.98 -12.16
N ILE A 403 -14.15 11.84 -11.11
CA ILE A 403 -15.54 11.37 -11.26
C ILE A 403 -16.34 12.29 -12.19
N VAL A 404 -16.17 13.61 -12.06
CA VAL A 404 -16.86 14.61 -12.89
C VAL A 404 -16.47 14.46 -14.36
N GLU A 405 -15.18 14.34 -14.66
CA GLU A 405 -14.69 14.21 -16.03
C GLU A 405 -15.15 12.91 -16.67
N ALA A 406 -15.00 11.80 -15.96
CA ALA A 406 -15.41 10.48 -16.44
C ALA A 406 -16.90 10.38 -16.73
N LEU A 407 -17.76 10.98 -15.89
CA LEU A 407 -19.20 11.03 -16.15
C LEU A 407 -19.53 11.87 -17.39
N LYS A 408 -18.88 13.01 -17.58
CA LYS A 408 -19.02 13.84 -18.80
C LYS A 408 -18.59 13.08 -20.05
N GLU A 409 -17.45 12.40 -19.99
CA GLU A 409 -16.98 11.55 -21.10
C GLU A 409 -17.91 10.36 -21.40
N ALA A 410 -18.58 9.84 -20.37
CA ALA A 410 -19.61 8.81 -20.54
C ALA A 410 -20.94 9.36 -21.11
N GLY A 411 -21.04 10.67 -21.35
CA GLY A 411 -22.21 11.33 -21.92
C GLY A 411 -23.31 11.68 -20.92
N VAL A 412 -23.00 11.72 -19.62
CA VAL A 412 -23.93 12.14 -18.57
C VAL A 412 -24.05 13.67 -18.55
N ASP A 413 -25.27 14.18 -18.41
CA ASP A 413 -25.52 15.63 -18.21
C ASP A 413 -25.15 16.01 -16.75
N VAL A 414 -23.89 16.41 -16.56
CA VAL A 414 -23.31 16.74 -15.25
C VAL A 414 -23.45 18.21 -14.94
N VAL A 415 -24.06 18.52 -13.81
CA VAL A 415 -24.17 19.86 -13.23
C VAL A 415 -23.36 19.95 -11.95
N THR A 416 -22.51 20.96 -11.84
CA THR A 416 -21.73 21.26 -10.62
C THR A 416 -22.09 22.62 -10.00
N ASP A 417 -22.83 23.47 -10.75
CA ASP A 417 -23.33 24.76 -10.25
C ASP A 417 -24.54 24.56 -9.35
N LYS A 418 -24.39 24.86 -8.06
CA LYS A 418 -25.42 24.74 -7.04
C LYS A 418 -26.70 25.52 -7.38
N SER A 419 -26.60 26.62 -8.13
CA SER A 419 -27.79 27.43 -8.53
C SER A 419 -28.74 26.67 -9.45
N GLN A 420 -28.26 25.60 -10.11
CA GLN A 420 -29.01 24.79 -11.06
C GLN A 420 -29.53 23.47 -10.45
N ILE A 421 -29.30 23.18 -9.17
CA ILE A 421 -29.65 21.92 -8.53
C ILE A 421 -31.12 21.53 -8.69
N SER A 422 -32.02 22.50 -8.66
CA SER A 422 -33.47 22.29 -8.81
C SER A 422 -33.87 21.78 -10.20
N SER A 423 -32.97 21.85 -11.19
CA SER A 423 -33.21 21.33 -12.54
C SER A 423 -32.66 19.89 -12.73
N CYS A 424 -32.09 19.28 -11.70
CA CYS A 424 -31.48 17.97 -11.75
C CYS A 424 -32.43 16.86 -11.26
N ASP A 425 -32.17 15.64 -11.69
CA ASP A 425 -33.01 14.47 -11.35
C ASP A 425 -32.49 13.74 -10.10
N MET A 426 -31.20 13.91 -9.79
CA MET A 426 -30.57 13.30 -8.63
C MET A 426 -29.29 14.04 -8.21
N VAL A 427 -28.85 13.76 -6.99
CA VAL A 427 -27.54 14.20 -6.47
C VAL A 427 -26.59 13.02 -6.41
N LEU A 428 -25.38 13.21 -6.94
CA LEU A 428 -24.23 12.35 -6.70
C LEU A 428 -23.32 13.05 -5.69
N LEU A 429 -23.26 12.50 -4.47
CA LEU A 429 -22.54 13.07 -3.34
C LEU A 429 -21.21 12.34 -3.17
N CYS A 430 -20.09 12.97 -3.57
CA CYS A 430 -18.74 12.41 -3.52
C CYS A 430 -17.96 12.96 -2.33
N ILE A 431 -17.85 12.19 -1.27
CA ILE A 431 -17.24 12.57 0.01
C ILE A 431 -16.26 11.49 0.49
N GLY A 432 -15.38 11.84 1.42
CA GLY A 432 -14.42 10.86 1.91
C GLY A 432 -13.39 11.41 2.87
N GLU A 433 -12.29 10.67 3.03
CA GLU A 433 -11.13 11.06 3.81
C GLU A 433 -10.07 11.74 2.93
N LYS A 434 -9.27 12.62 3.52
CA LYS A 434 -8.03 13.11 2.91
C LYS A 434 -7.01 11.97 2.78
N PRO A 435 -6.08 12.02 1.81
CA PRO A 435 -4.97 11.08 1.75
C PRO A 435 -4.13 11.08 3.03
N TYR A 436 -3.61 9.91 3.39
CA TYR A 436 -2.67 9.69 4.51
C TYR A 436 -1.90 8.39 4.30
N ALA A 437 -0.76 8.26 4.97
CA ALA A 437 -0.02 7.01 5.10
C ALA A 437 0.43 6.76 6.54
N GLU A 438 0.51 5.48 6.93
CA GLU A 438 1.01 4.99 8.22
C GLU A 438 0.29 5.63 9.42
N TRP A 439 1.06 6.00 10.48
CA TRP A 439 0.54 6.56 11.72
C TRP A 439 -0.23 7.89 11.54
N TYR A 440 0.02 8.63 10.46
CA TYR A 440 -0.76 9.84 10.15
C TYR A 440 -2.24 9.54 9.87
N GLY A 441 -2.54 8.29 9.51
CA GLY A 441 -3.90 7.82 9.31
C GLY A 441 -4.56 7.29 10.58
N ASP A 442 -3.82 7.03 11.67
CA ASP A 442 -4.42 6.57 12.93
C ASP A 442 -5.37 7.63 13.48
N THR A 443 -6.58 7.21 13.84
CA THR A 443 -7.60 8.13 14.37
C THR A 443 -8.65 7.42 15.21
N ASP A 444 -9.09 8.09 16.28
CA ASP A 444 -10.27 7.68 17.05
C ASP A 444 -11.58 8.19 16.44
N ASP A 445 -11.48 9.17 15.54
CA ASP A 445 -12.63 9.77 14.86
C ASP A 445 -12.73 9.24 13.43
N LEU A 446 -13.60 8.25 13.24
CA LEU A 446 -13.91 7.66 11.94
C LEU A 446 -15.06 8.39 11.22
N SER A 447 -15.46 9.58 11.66
CA SER A 447 -16.53 10.34 11.02
C SER A 447 -16.07 11.04 9.74
N LEU A 448 -16.95 11.13 8.76
CA LEU A 448 -16.70 11.85 7.50
C LEU A 448 -16.47 13.36 7.67
N THR A 449 -16.84 13.93 8.80
CA THR A 449 -16.73 15.36 9.09
C THR A 449 -15.68 15.66 10.16
N GLY A 450 -14.93 14.66 10.58
CA GLY A 450 -13.84 14.77 11.54
C GLY A 450 -12.51 15.20 10.92
N THR A 451 -11.44 15.03 11.67
CA THR A 451 -10.10 15.50 11.31
C THR A 451 -9.53 14.86 10.05
N MET A 452 -9.95 13.62 9.76
CA MET A 452 -9.54 12.88 8.56
C MET A 452 -10.46 13.14 7.36
N GLY A 453 -11.65 13.71 7.56
CA GLY A 453 -12.56 14.03 6.49
C GLY A 453 -12.02 15.10 5.53
N LEU A 454 -12.30 14.95 4.24
CA LEU A 454 -11.99 15.98 3.25
C LEU A 454 -12.70 17.30 3.58
N PRO A 455 -12.00 18.44 3.54
CA PRO A 455 -12.61 19.76 3.71
C PRO A 455 -13.74 19.97 2.70
N GLY A 456 -14.94 20.27 3.18
CA GLY A 456 -16.15 20.44 2.37
C GLY A 456 -17.15 19.29 2.44
N ASN A 457 -16.82 18.16 3.07
CA ASN A 457 -17.76 17.05 3.26
C ASN A 457 -19.07 17.51 3.92
N ALA A 458 -18.99 18.28 5.02
CA ALA A 458 -20.17 18.77 5.76
C ALA A 458 -21.08 19.64 4.89
N ASP A 459 -20.51 20.56 4.11
CA ASP A 459 -21.26 21.43 3.20
C ASP A 459 -21.91 20.66 2.06
N ALA A 460 -21.21 19.64 1.52
CA ALA A 460 -21.74 18.78 0.47
C ALA A 460 -22.92 17.92 0.99
N ILE A 461 -22.77 17.31 2.17
CA ILE A 461 -23.83 16.53 2.83
C ILE A 461 -25.06 17.43 3.07
N LYS A 462 -24.85 18.65 3.59
CA LYS A 462 -25.94 19.61 3.78
C LYS A 462 -26.60 20.00 2.46
N THR A 463 -25.81 20.27 1.43
CA THR A 463 -26.32 20.64 0.09
C THR A 463 -27.18 19.52 -0.52
N ALA A 464 -26.74 18.29 -0.40
CA ALA A 464 -27.52 17.13 -0.86
C ALA A 464 -28.84 17.00 -0.09
N ALA A 465 -28.81 17.14 1.24
CA ALA A 465 -30.01 17.07 2.08
C ALA A 465 -31.01 18.21 1.79
N ASP A 466 -30.52 19.43 1.62
CA ASP A 466 -31.36 20.61 1.34
C ASP A 466 -32.03 20.56 -0.05
N SER A 467 -31.46 19.80 -0.99
CA SER A 467 -31.99 19.68 -2.36
C SER A 467 -33.33 18.94 -2.44
N GLY A 468 -33.57 18.01 -1.51
CA GLY A 468 -34.73 17.13 -1.54
C GLY A 468 -34.74 16.11 -2.69
N LEU A 469 -33.66 16.05 -3.49
CA LEU A 469 -33.50 15.10 -4.60
C LEU A 469 -32.99 13.73 -4.09
N PRO A 470 -33.31 12.64 -4.82
CA PRO A 470 -32.68 11.35 -4.57
C PRO A 470 -31.16 11.49 -4.56
N THR A 471 -30.52 10.94 -3.51
CA THR A 471 -29.08 11.08 -3.31
C THR A 471 -28.37 9.73 -3.36
N VAL A 472 -27.38 9.61 -4.22
CA VAL A 472 -26.41 8.50 -4.23
C VAL A 472 -25.10 9.01 -3.62
N ALA A 473 -24.70 8.45 -2.47
CA ALA A 473 -23.46 8.79 -1.82
C ALA A 473 -22.33 7.85 -2.28
N LEU A 474 -21.20 8.44 -2.68
CA LEU A 474 -19.96 7.75 -3.00
C LEU A 474 -18.93 8.09 -1.92
N ILE A 475 -18.43 7.06 -1.23
CA ILE A 475 -17.49 7.21 -0.12
C ILE A 475 -16.08 6.84 -0.58
N VAL A 476 -15.16 7.80 -0.56
CA VAL A 476 -13.74 7.63 -0.86
C VAL A 476 -12.97 7.62 0.46
N ALA A 477 -12.50 6.47 0.92
CA ALA A 477 -11.82 6.35 2.20
C ALA A 477 -10.92 5.11 2.25
N GLY A 478 -9.82 5.18 2.99
CA GLY A 478 -8.90 4.05 3.18
C GLY A 478 -9.40 2.99 4.18
N ARG A 479 -10.65 3.11 4.66
CA ARG A 479 -11.21 2.26 5.71
C ARG A 479 -12.74 2.37 5.75
N ASN A 480 -13.38 1.53 6.56
CA ASN A 480 -14.81 1.61 6.84
C ASN A 480 -15.08 2.77 7.83
N VAL A 481 -15.50 3.91 7.29
CA VAL A 481 -15.83 5.12 8.07
C VAL A 481 -17.24 5.05 8.64
N ILE A 482 -17.51 5.73 9.76
CA ILE A 482 -18.83 5.72 10.41
C ILE A 482 -19.82 6.60 9.64
N ILE A 483 -20.85 5.98 9.07
CA ILE A 483 -21.90 6.64 8.26
C ILE A 483 -23.32 6.47 8.82
N SER A 484 -23.46 5.86 9.97
CA SER A 484 -24.76 5.57 10.61
C SER A 484 -25.65 6.79 10.76
N ASN A 485 -25.07 7.98 10.94
CA ASN A 485 -25.82 9.24 11.05
C ASN A 485 -26.41 9.76 9.73
N TYR A 486 -25.98 9.20 8.60
CA TYR A 486 -26.28 9.73 7.27
C TYR A 486 -26.97 8.72 6.36
N ILE A 487 -26.66 7.43 6.46
CA ILE A 487 -27.02 6.41 5.48
C ILE A 487 -28.54 6.30 5.26
N ASP A 488 -29.35 6.53 6.29
CA ASP A 488 -30.80 6.49 6.17
C ASP A 488 -31.36 7.64 5.31
N LYS A 489 -30.63 8.74 5.20
CA LYS A 489 -31.01 9.95 4.45
C LYS A 489 -30.64 9.87 2.98
N TRP A 490 -29.78 8.91 2.59
CA TRP A 490 -29.38 8.67 1.20
C TRP A 490 -30.23 7.57 0.58
N ASP A 491 -30.55 7.68 -0.70
CA ASP A 491 -31.26 6.62 -1.43
C ASP A 491 -30.37 5.41 -1.62
N SER A 492 -29.11 5.66 -2.00
CA SER A 492 -28.09 4.63 -2.17
C SER A 492 -26.75 5.11 -1.63
N CYS A 493 -25.91 4.16 -1.24
CA CYS A 493 -24.55 4.44 -0.77
C CYS A 493 -23.59 3.38 -1.31
N ILE A 494 -22.50 3.82 -1.91
CA ILE A 494 -21.44 2.96 -2.48
C ILE A 494 -20.11 3.33 -1.82
N MET A 495 -19.42 2.34 -1.26
CA MET A 495 -18.05 2.47 -0.81
C MET A 495 -17.13 2.25 -2.00
N LEU A 496 -16.31 3.24 -2.33
CA LEU A 496 -15.33 3.19 -3.40
C LEU A 496 -13.94 2.77 -2.90
N TYR A 497 -13.69 2.92 -1.61
CA TYR A 497 -12.36 2.87 -1.02
C TYR A 497 -11.38 3.82 -1.71
N LEU A 498 -10.19 3.34 -2.10
CA LEU A 498 -9.14 4.10 -2.80
C LEU A 498 -8.90 3.47 -4.18
N PRO A 499 -9.73 3.83 -5.19
CA PRO A 499 -9.79 3.11 -6.46
C PRO A 499 -8.67 3.45 -7.45
N GLY A 500 -7.75 4.36 -7.09
CA GLY A 500 -6.62 4.72 -7.94
C GLY A 500 -6.96 5.64 -9.11
N SER A 501 -6.01 5.76 -10.06
CA SER A 501 -6.09 6.71 -11.18
C SER A 501 -7.25 6.45 -12.14
N GLU A 502 -7.72 5.21 -12.23
CA GLU A 502 -8.86 4.84 -13.09
C GLU A 502 -10.20 4.82 -12.31
N GLY A 503 -10.19 5.29 -11.06
CA GLY A 503 -11.35 5.29 -10.18
C GLY A 503 -12.55 6.08 -10.70
N GLY A 504 -12.32 7.26 -11.28
CA GLY A 504 -13.38 8.06 -11.90
C GLY A 504 -14.04 7.34 -13.08
N ASN A 505 -13.22 6.73 -13.95
CA ASN A 505 -13.72 5.93 -15.09
C ASN A 505 -14.53 4.72 -14.62
N ALA A 506 -14.06 4.03 -13.59
CA ALA A 506 -14.78 2.89 -13.00
C ALA A 506 -16.12 3.31 -12.38
N VAL A 507 -16.19 4.47 -11.72
CA VAL A 507 -17.44 5.04 -11.20
C VAL A 507 -18.44 5.32 -12.33
N ALA A 508 -17.98 5.93 -13.42
CA ALA A 508 -18.83 6.18 -14.58
C ALA A 508 -19.39 4.87 -15.19
N ASP A 509 -18.55 3.84 -15.31
CA ASP A 509 -18.98 2.54 -15.82
C ASP A 509 -20.02 1.86 -14.94
N VAL A 510 -19.81 1.85 -13.64
CA VAL A 510 -20.75 1.24 -12.70
C VAL A 510 -22.07 2.01 -12.67
N LEU A 511 -22.02 3.33 -12.55
CA LEU A 511 -23.24 4.13 -12.47
C LEU A 511 -24.06 4.16 -13.76
N THR A 512 -23.41 3.95 -14.94
CA THR A 512 -24.09 3.83 -16.24
C THR A 512 -24.37 2.37 -16.65
N LYS A 513 -24.18 1.42 -15.75
CA LYS A 513 -24.42 -0.04 -15.97
C LYS A 513 -23.54 -0.66 -17.06
N LYS A 514 -22.38 -0.08 -17.36
CA LYS A 514 -21.38 -0.69 -18.25
C LYS A 514 -20.54 -1.73 -17.51
N ALA A 515 -20.41 -1.58 -16.18
CA ALA A 515 -19.79 -2.55 -15.29
C ALA A 515 -20.76 -2.91 -14.16
N GLU A 516 -20.61 -4.13 -13.63
CA GLU A 516 -21.42 -4.63 -12.53
C GLU A 516 -20.87 -4.15 -11.17
N LEU A 517 -21.78 -3.75 -10.27
CA LEU A 517 -21.46 -3.42 -8.87
C LEU A 517 -21.50 -4.70 -8.03
N LYS A 518 -20.34 -5.37 -7.87
CA LYS A 518 -20.28 -6.73 -7.29
C LYS A 518 -19.35 -6.87 -6.08
N GLY A 519 -18.57 -5.84 -5.75
CA GLY A 519 -17.62 -5.87 -4.64
C GLY A 519 -18.29 -6.21 -3.30
N THR A 520 -17.52 -6.81 -2.41
CA THR A 520 -17.97 -7.20 -1.08
C THR A 520 -17.09 -6.58 -0.01
N LEU A 521 -17.60 -6.40 1.20
CA LEU A 521 -16.81 -5.86 2.32
C LEU A 521 -15.57 -6.73 2.56
N PRO A 522 -14.35 -6.19 2.49
CA PRO A 522 -13.14 -6.94 2.77
C PRO A 522 -12.89 -7.09 4.27
N MET A 523 -13.61 -6.33 5.10
CA MET A 523 -13.52 -6.34 6.54
C MET A 523 -14.83 -5.89 7.19
N PRO A 524 -15.05 -6.18 8.50
CA PRO A 524 -16.28 -5.81 9.19
C PRO A 524 -16.55 -4.30 9.15
N TYR A 525 -17.81 -3.91 8.99
CA TYR A 525 -18.28 -2.53 9.03
C TYR A 525 -18.99 -2.26 10.36
N TYR A 526 -18.61 -1.20 11.06
CA TYR A 526 -19.15 -0.84 12.37
C TYR A 526 -20.07 0.38 12.29
N SER A 527 -21.13 0.42 13.11
CA SER A 527 -22.03 1.56 13.20
C SER A 527 -21.50 2.67 14.10
N SER A 528 -20.61 2.34 15.02
CA SER A 528 -19.94 3.29 15.92
C SER A 528 -18.56 2.77 16.33
N VAL A 529 -17.69 3.67 16.79
CA VAL A 529 -16.35 3.33 17.27
C VAL A 529 -16.41 2.36 18.47
N ASP A 530 -17.39 2.53 19.35
CA ASP A 530 -17.55 1.68 20.54
C ASP A 530 -17.86 0.20 20.23
N GLN A 531 -18.28 -0.09 18.99
CA GLN A 531 -18.60 -1.45 18.54
C GLN A 531 -17.39 -2.19 17.94
N ILE A 532 -16.27 -1.50 17.74
CA ILE A 532 -15.07 -2.10 17.13
C ILE A 532 -14.61 -3.28 18.01
N GLY A 533 -14.42 -4.45 17.36
CA GLY A 533 -14.04 -5.68 18.02
C GLY A 533 -15.14 -6.38 18.82
N GLN A 534 -16.38 -5.84 18.79
CA GLN A 534 -17.53 -6.43 19.51
C GLN A 534 -18.59 -6.93 18.52
N LYS A 535 -19.33 -6.01 17.92
CA LYS A 535 -20.44 -6.32 17.02
C LYS A 535 -20.40 -5.43 15.80
N CYS A 536 -20.15 -5.99 14.64
CA CYS A 536 -20.24 -5.25 13.38
C CYS A 536 -21.70 -5.03 12.95
N TRP A 537 -21.92 -3.98 12.19
CA TRP A 537 -23.18 -3.73 11.49
C TRP A 537 -23.34 -4.70 10.31
N LYS A 538 -22.27 -4.87 9.52
CA LYS A 538 -22.17 -5.82 8.41
C LYS A 538 -20.79 -6.50 8.45
N ASP A 539 -20.74 -7.77 8.08
CA ASP A 539 -19.52 -8.57 8.19
C ASP A 539 -18.78 -8.66 6.84
N THR A 540 -17.57 -9.19 6.88
CA THR A 540 -16.76 -9.50 5.69
C THR A 540 -17.55 -10.34 4.69
N GLY A 541 -17.43 -10.03 3.41
CA GLY A 541 -18.16 -10.72 2.32
C GLY A 541 -19.57 -10.20 2.04
N TRP A 542 -20.06 -9.24 2.82
CA TRP A 542 -21.40 -8.66 2.63
C TRP A 542 -21.43 -7.56 1.54
N ASN A 543 -22.55 -7.46 0.83
CA ASN A 543 -23.00 -6.27 0.11
C ASN A 543 -24.54 -6.21 0.06
N ALA A 544 -25.10 -5.03 -0.23
CA ALA A 544 -26.55 -4.79 -0.16
C ALA A 544 -27.39 -5.54 -1.20
N PHE A 545 -26.79 -6.18 -2.19
CA PHE A 545 -27.51 -6.99 -3.19
C PHE A 545 -27.62 -8.48 -2.82
N LYS A 546 -26.94 -8.88 -1.74
CA LYS A 546 -26.91 -10.28 -1.26
C LYS A 546 -27.83 -10.53 -0.07
N ASP A 547 -28.49 -9.49 0.47
CA ASP A 547 -29.43 -9.58 1.61
C ASP A 547 -30.85 -9.99 1.19
#